data_f37db7dbf4f81e780e7c17aae00c0bd2
#
_entry.id   f37db7dbf4f81e780e7c17aae00c0bd2
#
_cell.length_a   1.000
_cell.length_b   1.000
_cell.length_c   1.000
_cell.angle_alpha   90.00
_cell.angle_beta   90.00
_cell.angle_gamma   90.00
#
_symmetry.space_group_name_H-M   'P 1'
#
loop_
_entity.id
_entity.type
_entity.pdbx_description
1 polymer ?
#
loop_
_entity_poly.entity_id
_entity_poly.type
_entity_poly.pdbx_seq_one_letter_code
_entity_poly.pdbx_strand_id
1 'polypeptide(L)'
;AGLDDVTGSDIGRADSGVEGTRTISLGKRELVVTAIANGPTGQDLMVRDAQTGTLFLGDLLPHRRLPFICADLLGWIAALERLSNEPAERIVPAHGPVALPWPGGSAPTQRYLTSVLEDAQVEIARGTPEAEAIQRIGANESGKWLFFNEIHPGNAARTLKALREE
;
A
#
# COMPACT_ATOMS: atom_id res chain seq x y z
N ALA A 1 -2.00 -10.24 16.55
CA ALA A 1 -1.22 -10.38 17.76
C ALA A 1 -1.86 -9.47 18.81
N GLY A 2 -2.19 -10.01 20.01
CA GLY A 2 -2.68 -9.22 21.11
C GLY A 2 -1.54 -8.46 21.80
N LEU A 3 -1.88 -7.47 22.64
CA LEU A 3 -0.91 -6.71 23.44
C LEU A 3 -0.06 -7.61 24.37
N ASP A 4 -0.51 -8.83 24.63
CA ASP A 4 0.18 -9.82 25.47
C ASP A 4 1.49 -10.33 24.83
N ASP A 5 1.63 -10.26 23.49
CA ASP A 5 2.84 -10.68 22.77
C ASP A 5 4.01 -9.69 22.91
N VAL A 6 3.78 -8.53 23.52
CA VAL A 6 4.78 -7.47 23.74
C VAL A 6 5.12 -7.28 25.23
N THR A 7 4.75 -8.25 26.08
CA THR A 7 5.06 -8.23 27.50
C THR A 7 6.57 -8.09 27.74
N GLY A 8 6.96 -7.07 28.49
CA GLY A 8 8.37 -6.73 28.74
C GLY A 8 9.01 -5.79 27.71
N SER A 9 8.26 -5.35 26.69
CA SER A 9 8.68 -4.32 25.77
C SER A 9 8.16 -2.94 26.21
N ASP A 10 8.99 -1.91 26.10
CA ASP A 10 8.55 -0.53 26.26
C ASP A 10 7.97 -0.04 24.93
N ILE A 11 6.65 0.10 24.87
CA ILE A 11 5.95 0.59 23.67
C ILE A 11 5.87 2.12 23.79
N GLY A 12 6.85 2.78 23.17
CA GLY A 12 6.84 4.24 23.02
C GLY A 12 5.64 4.71 22.22
N ARG A 13 5.07 5.84 22.60
CA ARG A 13 4.06 6.55 21.81
C ARG A 13 4.75 7.60 20.94
N ALA A 14 4.18 7.88 19.77
CA ALA A 14 4.65 8.99 18.95
C ALA A 14 4.43 10.32 19.67
N ASP A 15 5.48 11.16 19.76
CA ASP A 15 5.44 12.47 20.41
C ASP A 15 4.79 13.53 19.53
N SER A 16 4.84 13.35 18.21
CA SER A 16 4.28 14.30 17.25
C SER A 16 3.80 13.60 15.99
N GLY A 17 2.71 14.11 15.41
CA GLY A 17 2.21 13.72 14.09
C GLY A 17 2.89 14.52 12.97
N VAL A 18 2.66 14.06 11.73
CA VAL A 18 3.02 14.78 10.51
C VAL A 18 1.73 15.11 9.77
N GLU A 19 1.46 16.40 9.61
CA GLU A 19 0.42 16.92 8.74
C GLU A 19 1.09 17.54 7.52
N GLY A 20 0.76 17.07 6.31
CA GLY A 20 1.44 17.51 5.09
C GLY A 20 2.88 17.02 5.03
N THR A 21 3.84 17.94 4.98
CA THR A 21 5.27 17.61 4.83
C THR A 21 6.09 18.25 5.96
N ARG A 22 7.02 17.47 6.51
CA ARG A 22 7.95 17.90 7.55
C ARG A 22 9.37 17.46 7.22
N THR A 23 10.34 18.36 7.41
CA THR A 23 11.77 18.04 7.31
C THR A 23 12.34 17.71 8.68
N ILE A 24 13.09 16.61 8.77
CA ILE A 24 13.82 16.17 9.95
C ILE A 24 15.31 16.30 9.65
N SER A 25 16.00 17.15 10.42
CA SER A 25 17.46 17.31 10.29
C SER A 25 18.19 16.29 11.16
N LEU A 26 19.11 15.57 10.55
CA LEU A 26 20.04 14.64 11.20
C LEU A 26 21.47 15.18 11.10
N GLY A 27 21.64 16.49 11.33
CA GLY A 27 22.93 17.19 11.21
C GLY A 27 23.28 17.47 9.74
N LYS A 28 24.12 16.64 9.14
CA LYS A 28 24.51 16.82 7.72
C LYS A 28 23.53 16.19 6.71
N ARG A 29 22.44 15.58 7.17
CA ARG A 29 21.46 14.89 6.36
C ARG A 29 20.04 15.35 6.73
N GLU A 30 19.20 15.50 5.74
CA GLU A 30 17.82 15.86 5.92
C GLU A 30 16.92 14.78 5.32
N LEU A 31 15.89 14.42 6.08
CA LEU A 31 14.82 13.54 5.64
C LEU A 31 13.54 14.35 5.50
N VAL A 32 12.87 14.23 4.37
CA VAL A 32 11.56 14.84 4.14
C VAL A 32 10.49 13.79 4.36
N VAL A 33 9.66 13.98 5.38
CA VAL A 33 8.54 13.10 5.73
C VAL A 33 7.26 13.72 5.24
N THR A 34 6.49 12.98 4.43
CA THR A 34 5.23 13.46 3.86
C THR A 34 4.10 12.50 4.26
N ALA A 35 3.01 13.06 4.79
CA ALA A 35 1.78 12.32 5.06
C ALA A 35 1.05 12.00 3.76
N ILE A 36 0.62 10.76 3.60
CA ILE A 36 -0.13 10.27 2.44
C ILE A 36 -1.52 9.84 2.95
N ALA A 37 -2.51 10.66 2.71
CA ALA A 37 -3.86 10.48 3.26
C ALA A 37 -4.62 9.28 2.66
N ASN A 38 -4.32 8.89 1.43
CA ASN A 38 -5.05 7.86 0.69
C ASN A 38 -4.17 6.64 0.42
N GLY A 39 -3.37 6.23 1.38
CA GLY A 39 -2.60 4.99 1.33
C GLY A 39 -3.42 3.78 1.81
N PRO A 40 -2.78 2.61 1.96
CA PRO A 40 -3.44 1.37 2.37
C PRO A 40 -4.14 1.46 3.72
N THR A 41 -3.67 2.29 4.64
CA THR A 41 -4.27 2.49 5.98
C THR A 41 -5.06 3.79 6.09
N GLY A 42 -4.98 4.66 5.09
CA GLY A 42 -5.56 6.00 5.11
C GLY A 42 -4.72 7.05 5.86
N GLN A 43 -3.64 6.64 6.54
CA GLN A 43 -2.72 7.51 7.28
C GLN A 43 -1.29 6.96 7.16
N ASP A 44 -0.75 7.05 5.97
CA ASP A 44 0.56 6.49 5.65
C ASP A 44 1.62 7.60 5.53
N LEU A 45 2.88 7.24 5.61
CA LEU A 45 4.01 8.16 5.47
C LEU A 45 4.94 7.72 4.35
N MET A 46 5.41 8.70 3.59
CA MET A 46 6.57 8.58 2.73
C MET A 46 7.75 9.32 3.37
N VAL A 47 8.93 8.72 3.35
CA VAL A 47 10.17 9.41 3.75
C VAL A 47 11.10 9.50 2.55
N ARG A 48 11.53 10.69 2.22
CA ARG A 48 12.51 10.95 1.16
C ARG A 48 13.86 11.37 1.74
N ASP A 49 14.88 10.66 1.33
CA ASP A 49 16.27 11.05 1.52
C ASP A 49 16.82 11.58 0.20
N ALA A 50 16.85 12.90 0.07
CA ALA A 50 17.32 13.56 -1.15
C ALA A 50 18.82 13.33 -1.41
N GLN A 51 19.63 13.10 -0.37
CA GLN A 51 21.06 12.90 -0.51
C GLN A 51 21.39 11.57 -1.21
N THR A 52 20.56 10.55 -1.01
CA THR A 52 20.77 9.21 -1.59
C THR A 52 19.79 8.88 -2.71
N GLY A 53 18.88 9.79 -3.05
CA GLY A 53 17.82 9.53 -4.03
C GLY A 53 16.90 8.39 -3.63
N THR A 54 16.67 8.19 -2.32
CA THR A 54 15.90 7.05 -1.80
C THR A 54 14.54 7.49 -1.28
N LEU A 55 13.47 6.79 -1.69
CA LEU A 55 12.14 6.87 -1.08
C LEU A 55 11.89 5.64 -0.22
N PHE A 56 11.52 5.86 1.04
CA PHE A 56 11.00 4.83 1.92
C PHE A 56 9.47 4.90 1.88
N LEU A 57 8.84 3.89 1.33
CA LEU A 57 7.39 3.89 1.08
C LEU A 57 6.61 3.01 2.05
N GLY A 58 7.29 2.17 2.83
CA GLY A 58 6.59 1.29 3.78
C GLY A 58 5.47 0.50 3.11
N ASP A 59 4.33 0.40 3.78
CA ASP A 59 3.16 -0.33 3.29
C ASP A 59 2.42 0.37 2.14
N LEU A 60 2.80 1.61 1.78
CA LEU A 60 2.37 2.21 0.52
C LEU A 60 2.79 1.35 -0.69
N LEU A 61 3.91 0.61 -0.55
CA LEU A 61 4.42 -0.26 -1.60
C LEU A 61 4.93 -1.59 -1.04
N PRO A 62 4.08 -2.55 -0.73
CA PRO A 62 4.52 -3.91 -0.44
C PRO A 62 5.04 -4.57 -1.73
N HIS A 63 6.08 -5.40 -1.61
CA HIS A 63 6.64 -6.14 -2.72
C HIS A 63 6.77 -7.62 -2.35
N ARG A 64 6.39 -8.54 -3.25
CA ARG A 64 6.24 -9.99 -3.04
C ARG A 64 5.14 -10.41 -2.09
N ARG A 65 4.92 -9.70 -0.98
CA ARG A 65 3.78 -9.91 -0.10
C ARG A 65 2.56 -9.19 -0.67
N LEU A 66 1.40 -9.86 -0.65
CA LEU A 66 0.17 -9.28 -1.20
C LEU A 66 -0.18 -7.96 -0.48
N PRO A 67 -0.52 -6.89 -1.20
CA PRO A 67 -1.08 -5.68 -0.63
C PRO A 67 -2.31 -5.96 0.24
N PHE A 68 -2.43 -5.29 1.38
CA PHE A 68 -3.60 -5.40 2.25
C PHE A 68 -4.45 -4.13 2.11
N ILE A 69 -5.62 -4.25 1.47
CA ILE A 69 -6.52 -3.13 1.20
C ILE A 69 -7.40 -2.90 2.45
N CYS A 70 -7.09 -1.87 3.25
CA CYS A 70 -7.81 -1.54 4.46
C CYS A 70 -8.72 -0.32 4.30
N ALA A 71 -8.38 0.58 3.39
CA ALA A 71 -9.03 1.87 3.18
C ALA A 71 -9.43 2.05 1.71
N ASP A 72 -9.38 3.26 1.21
CA ASP A 72 -9.76 3.65 -0.13
C ASP A 72 -8.82 3.10 -1.22
N LEU A 73 -9.28 2.11 -1.98
CA LEU A 73 -8.51 1.51 -3.08
C LEU A 73 -8.22 2.51 -4.22
N LEU A 74 -9.24 3.30 -4.61
CA LEU A 74 -9.09 4.30 -5.67
C LEU A 74 -8.08 5.37 -5.26
N GLY A 75 -8.18 5.86 -4.04
CA GLY A 75 -7.24 6.81 -3.48
C GLY A 75 -5.81 6.26 -3.40
N TRP A 76 -5.65 4.98 -3.08
CA TRP A 76 -4.32 4.34 -3.06
C TRP A 76 -3.71 4.22 -4.45
N ILE A 77 -4.46 3.80 -5.45
CA ILE A 77 -4.01 3.76 -6.85
C ILE A 77 -3.56 5.17 -7.27
N ALA A 78 -4.39 6.19 -7.05
CA ALA A 78 -4.06 7.58 -7.38
C ALA A 78 -2.83 8.10 -6.59
N ALA A 79 -2.66 7.68 -5.34
CA ALA A 79 -1.47 8.02 -4.54
C ALA A 79 -0.20 7.41 -5.14
N LEU A 80 -0.21 6.14 -5.56
CA LEU A 80 0.92 5.50 -6.21
C LEU A 80 1.26 6.14 -7.57
N GLU A 81 0.27 6.54 -8.34
CA GLU A 81 0.47 7.29 -9.59
C GLU A 81 1.17 8.63 -9.34
N ARG A 82 0.71 9.39 -8.35
CA ARG A 82 1.38 10.65 -7.97
C ARG A 82 2.80 10.41 -7.48
N LEU A 83 3.00 9.41 -6.62
CA LEU A 83 4.31 9.06 -6.11
C LEU A 83 5.28 8.63 -7.21
N SER A 84 4.79 8.00 -8.29
CA SER A 84 5.65 7.57 -9.41
C SER A 84 6.32 8.75 -10.13
N ASN A 85 5.84 9.97 -9.94
CA ASN A 85 6.46 11.18 -10.44
C ASN A 85 7.47 11.83 -9.46
N GLU A 86 7.60 11.29 -8.24
CA GLU A 86 8.60 11.79 -7.30
C GLU A 86 10.02 11.42 -7.77
N PRO A 87 10.95 12.39 -7.74
CA PRO A 87 12.32 12.12 -8.17
C PRO A 87 13.04 11.22 -7.17
N ALA A 88 13.36 10.01 -7.61
CA ALA A 88 14.13 9.06 -6.83
C ALA A 88 14.89 8.09 -7.75
N GLU A 89 15.97 7.52 -7.23
CA GLU A 89 16.74 6.46 -7.90
C GLU A 89 16.22 5.07 -7.49
N ARG A 90 15.77 4.96 -6.24
CA ARG A 90 15.35 3.70 -5.63
C ARG A 90 14.28 3.89 -4.57
N ILE A 91 13.57 2.82 -4.31
CA ILE A 91 12.60 2.74 -3.21
C ILE A 91 12.95 1.63 -2.24
N VAL A 92 12.57 1.84 -0.98
CA VAL A 92 12.59 0.83 0.07
C VAL A 92 11.14 0.48 0.40
N PRO A 93 10.67 -0.73 0.01
CA PRO A 93 9.33 -1.20 0.33
C PRO A 93 9.24 -1.73 1.77
N ALA A 94 8.03 -1.91 2.31
CA ALA A 94 7.86 -2.55 3.61
C ALA A 94 8.28 -4.03 3.61
N HIS A 95 8.00 -4.70 2.51
CA HIS A 95 8.24 -6.13 2.34
C HIS A 95 8.94 -6.39 1.00
N GLY A 96 9.84 -7.38 0.97
CA GLY A 96 10.55 -7.77 -0.25
C GLY A 96 12.03 -7.48 -0.18
N PRO A 97 12.68 -7.10 -1.30
CA PRO A 97 14.11 -6.79 -1.31
C PRO A 97 14.42 -5.47 -0.60
N VAL A 98 15.68 -5.30 -0.21
CA VAL A 98 16.15 -4.09 0.51
C VAL A 98 15.89 -2.81 -0.27
N ALA A 99 15.98 -2.86 -1.59
CA ALA A 99 15.64 -1.73 -2.46
C ALA A 99 15.22 -2.22 -3.85
N LEU A 100 14.46 -1.38 -4.54
CA LEU A 100 13.99 -1.57 -5.91
C LEU A 100 14.29 -0.32 -6.74
N PRO A 101 14.51 -0.45 -8.06
CA PRO A 101 14.59 0.70 -8.94
C PRO A 101 13.25 1.44 -9.00
N TRP A 102 13.29 2.78 -9.08
CA TRP A 102 12.11 3.61 -9.18
C TRP A 102 11.98 4.19 -10.59
N PRO A 103 10.74 4.35 -11.15
CA PRO A 103 9.44 3.94 -10.58
C PRO A 103 9.06 2.48 -10.88
N GLY A 104 9.84 1.73 -11.64
CA GLY A 104 9.52 0.37 -12.10
C GLY A 104 9.19 -0.63 -11.00
N GLY A 105 9.76 -0.44 -9.80
CA GLY A 105 9.49 -1.30 -8.64
C GLY A 105 8.05 -1.27 -8.14
N SER A 106 7.25 -0.24 -8.51
CA SER A 106 5.83 -0.12 -8.13
C SER A 106 4.89 -0.97 -9.00
N ALA A 107 5.33 -1.37 -10.20
CA ALA A 107 4.48 -1.99 -11.21
C ALA A 107 3.70 -3.24 -10.72
N PRO A 108 4.28 -4.17 -9.93
CA PRO A 108 3.51 -5.31 -9.43
C PRO A 108 2.34 -4.89 -8.53
N THR A 109 2.57 -3.95 -7.60
CA THR A 109 1.54 -3.46 -6.69
C THR A 109 0.45 -2.72 -7.45
N GLN A 110 0.80 -1.79 -8.33
CA GLN A 110 -0.17 -1.08 -9.18
C GLN A 110 -1.02 -2.06 -9.99
N ARG A 111 -0.40 -3.03 -10.65
CA ARG A 111 -1.12 -4.05 -11.42
C ARG A 111 -2.13 -4.81 -10.56
N TYR A 112 -1.74 -5.25 -9.36
CA TYR A 112 -2.67 -5.96 -8.47
C TYR A 112 -3.86 -5.10 -8.06
N LEU A 113 -3.61 -3.87 -7.60
CA LEU A 113 -4.67 -2.96 -7.17
C LEU A 113 -5.64 -2.62 -8.31
N THR A 114 -5.10 -2.35 -9.50
CA THR A 114 -5.90 -2.08 -10.71
C THR A 114 -6.72 -3.31 -11.12
N SER A 115 -6.13 -4.51 -11.12
CA SER A 115 -6.87 -5.75 -11.43
C SER A 115 -8.03 -5.99 -10.46
N VAL A 116 -7.82 -5.78 -9.16
CA VAL A 116 -8.89 -5.92 -8.15
C VAL A 116 -10.01 -4.91 -8.40
N LEU A 117 -9.67 -3.66 -8.74
CA LEU A 117 -10.66 -2.62 -9.02
C LEU A 117 -11.47 -2.93 -10.28
N GLU A 118 -10.79 -3.18 -11.39
CA GLU A 118 -11.43 -3.41 -12.68
C GLU A 118 -12.33 -4.65 -12.68
N ASP A 119 -11.84 -5.76 -12.11
CA ASP A 119 -12.62 -6.98 -12.00
C ASP A 119 -13.84 -6.79 -11.09
N ALA A 120 -13.70 -6.05 -9.97
CA ALA A 120 -14.82 -5.76 -9.09
C ALA A 120 -15.91 -4.93 -9.80
N GLN A 121 -15.53 -3.93 -10.57
CA GLN A 121 -16.47 -3.13 -11.38
C GLN A 121 -17.20 -4.01 -12.41
N VAL A 122 -16.48 -4.92 -13.06
CA VAL A 122 -17.07 -5.87 -14.03
C VAL A 122 -18.08 -6.80 -13.34
N GLU A 123 -17.73 -7.37 -12.19
CA GLU A 123 -18.64 -8.30 -11.48
C GLU A 123 -19.87 -7.60 -10.90
N ILE A 124 -19.74 -6.34 -10.48
CA ILE A 124 -20.88 -5.48 -10.08
C ILE A 124 -21.81 -5.24 -11.27
N ALA A 125 -21.26 -4.83 -12.42
CA ALA A 125 -22.03 -4.55 -13.62
C ALA A 125 -22.79 -5.79 -14.15
N ARG A 126 -22.24 -7.01 -13.91
CA ARG A 126 -22.87 -8.28 -14.23
C ARG A 126 -23.96 -8.71 -13.24
N GLY A 127 -24.03 -8.07 -12.07
CA GLY A 127 -24.91 -8.51 -10.98
C GLY A 127 -24.47 -9.86 -10.37
N THR A 128 -23.18 -10.21 -10.45
CA THR A 128 -22.66 -11.48 -9.95
C THR A 128 -22.87 -11.59 -8.44
N PRO A 129 -23.36 -12.75 -7.94
CA PRO A 129 -23.44 -13.00 -6.50
C PRO A 129 -22.09 -12.81 -5.80
N GLU A 130 -22.10 -12.23 -4.61
CA GLU A 130 -20.88 -11.83 -3.90
C GLU A 130 -19.85 -12.95 -3.74
N ALA A 131 -20.29 -14.14 -3.31
CA ALA A 131 -19.40 -15.28 -3.11
C ALA A 131 -18.70 -15.74 -4.41
N GLU A 132 -19.37 -15.59 -5.56
CA GLU A 132 -18.80 -15.91 -6.86
C GLU A 132 -17.89 -14.78 -7.36
N ALA A 133 -18.29 -13.53 -7.17
CA ALA A 133 -17.50 -12.35 -7.54
C ALA A 133 -16.15 -12.34 -6.80
N ILE A 134 -16.12 -12.62 -5.50
CA ILE A 134 -14.88 -12.71 -4.70
C ILE A 134 -13.88 -13.71 -5.29
N GLN A 135 -14.34 -14.82 -5.87
CA GLN A 135 -13.47 -15.82 -6.48
C GLN A 135 -12.91 -15.40 -7.85
N ARG A 136 -13.57 -14.48 -8.53
CA ARG A 136 -13.19 -14.02 -9.87
C ARG A 136 -12.30 -12.78 -9.85
N ILE A 137 -12.58 -11.87 -8.93
CA ILE A 137 -11.81 -10.62 -8.76
C ILE A 137 -10.35 -10.95 -8.54
N GLY A 138 -9.45 -10.39 -9.35
CA GLY A 138 -8.01 -10.53 -9.21
C GLY A 138 -7.48 -11.97 -9.31
N ALA A 139 -8.26 -12.93 -9.82
CA ALA A 139 -7.88 -14.34 -9.91
C ALA A 139 -6.60 -14.56 -10.75
N ASN A 140 -6.34 -13.70 -11.73
CA ASN A 140 -5.15 -13.69 -12.56
C ASN A 140 -3.86 -13.34 -11.81
N GLU A 141 -3.96 -12.83 -10.60
CA GLU A 141 -2.84 -12.51 -9.70
C GLU A 141 -2.46 -13.68 -8.78
N SER A 142 -3.24 -14.76 -8.78
CA SER A 142 -2.94 -15.98 -8.03
C SER A 142 -1.56 -16.54 -8.39
N GLY A 143 -0.80 -16.95 -7.37
CA GLY A 143 0.56 -17.48 -7.53
C GLY A 143 1.67 -16.45 -7.75
N LYS A 144 1.34 -15.15 -7.89
CA LYS A 144 2.33 -14.08 -8.04
C LYS A 144 2.73 -13.44 -6.70
N TRP A 145 2.01 -13.73 -5.63
CA TRP A 145 2.13 -13.09 -4.33
C TRP A 145 2.23 -14.09 -3.19
N LEU A 146 3.05 -13.77 -2.20
CA LEU A 146 3.01 -14.45 -0.90
C LEU A 146 1.72 -14.07 -0.16
N PHE A 147 1.12 -15.03 0.52
CA PHE A 147 -0.13 -14.90 1.29
C PHE A 147 -1.35 -14.50 0.45
N PHE A 148 -1.37 -14.89 -0.84
CA PHE A 148 -2.49 -14.59 -1.72
C PHE A 148 -3.80 -15.19 -1.17
N ASN A 149 -3.79 -16.48 -0.86
CA ASN A 149 -5.00 -17.20 -0.43
C ASN A 149 -5.55 -16.70 0.93
N GLU A 150 -4.67 -16.20 1.79
CA GLU A 150 -5.01 -15.71 3.13
C GLU A 150 -5.55 -14.28 3.11
N ILE A 151 -5.05 -13.43 2.21
CA ILE A 151 -5.34 -11.99 2.21
C ILE A 151 -6.34 -11.62 1.11
N HIS A 152 -6.20 -12.19 -0.08
CA HIS A 152 -6.93 -11.77 -1.27
C HIS A 152 -8.45 -11.83 -1.14
N PRO A 153 -9.08 -12.88 -0.56
CA PRO A 153 -10.54 -12.91 -0.44
C PRO A 153 -11.10 -11.73 0.36
N GLY A 154 -10.36 -11.33 1.40
CA GLY A 154 -10.72 -10.14 2.19
C GLY A 154 -10.57 -8.83 1.40
N ASN A 155 -9.56 -8.71 0.54
CA ASN A 155 -9.40 -7.55 -0.33
C ASN A 155 -10.55 -7.46 -1.34
N ALA A 156 -10.88 -8.55 -2.02
CA ALA A 156 -11.98 -8.62 -2.98
C ALA A 156 -13.33 -8.26 -2.33
N ALA A 157 -13.61 -8.82 -1.15
CA ALA A 157 -14.85 -8.54 -0.42
C ALA A 157 -14.96 -7.06 -0.01
N ARG A 158 -13.89 -6.48 0.52
CA ARG A 158 -13.86 -5.05 0.90
C ARG A 158 -14.04 -4.14 -0.29
N THR A 159 -13.38 -4.44 -1.42
CA THR A 159 -13.52 -3.66 -2.66
C THR A 159 -14.94 -3.72 -3.20
N LEU A 160 -15.54 -4.92 -3.28
CA LEU A 160 -16.94 -5.08 -3.69
C LEU A 160 -17.90 -4.27 -2.81
N LYS A 161 -17.71 -4.33 -1.50
CA LYS A 161 -18.54 -3.60 -0.55
C LYS A 161 -18.42 -2.10 -0.77
N ALA A 162 -17.19 -1.56 -0.82
CA ALA A 162 -16.95 -0.14 -1.00
C ALA A 162 -17.58 0.40 -2.29
N LEU A 163 -17.38 -0.29 -3.42
CA LEU A 163 -17.92 0.14 -4.72
C LEU A 163 -19.47 0.01 -4.85
N ARG A 164 -20.12 -0.76 -3.98
CA ARG A 164 -21.59 -0.85 -3.96
C ARG A 164 -22.25 0.22 -3.08
N GLU A 165 -21.48 0.82 -2.18
CA GLU A 165 -21.96 1.85 -1.26
C GLU A 165 -21.77 3.28 -1.80
N GLU A 166 -21.04 3.45 -2.94
CA GLU A 166 -20.93 4.68 -3.72
C GLU A 166 -22.12 4.89 -4.67
#